data_ed2ff2a3c8e12ee0665050754ff5082b
#
_entry.id   ed2ff2a3c8e12ee0665050754ff5082b
#
_cell.length_a   1.000
_cell.length_b   1.000
_cell.length_c   1.000
_cell.angle_alpha   90.00
_cell.angle_beta   90.00
_cell.angle_gamma   90.00
#
_symmetry.space_group_name_H-M   'P 1'
#
loop_
_entity.id
_entity.type
_entity.pdbx_description
1 polymer ?
#
loop_
_entity_poly.entity_id
_entity_poly.type
_entity_poly.pdbx_seq_one_letter_code
_entity_poly.pdbx_strand_id
1 'polypeptide(L)'
;MPTGKLQIIPLGGLGEFGMNCMAVRWGDDIIVIDAGLMFPEAELLGVDIVVPDISYLTENRDKVRGIVLTHGHEDHIGALPWILADLNVPVWGTEFTLAYVEDKLDEHGLLDDADLREMRANERFKAGIFTVHPIRVTHSLVDCVALAIHTPLGVIIHTGDFKVDPTPCDNHLFDLHSFAEYGKTGVLALFQDSTNIERKGYTPSERAVRRKFDEIFAHTKRRLFISCFSSSIHRINLAVELAHQHGRKVAFIGRSMNNSSEIAEDLGYIEIPDGLVINPGDMKNFPPEKVCVLISGTQGEPMSALSRAAVDNHKHAKIEKNDTVVLSSRIIPGNEKTIYRMIDHLFRREAHVIYDDGSYPPVHVSGHASQDELKLIINLVKPKYFIPIHGEYRQLKLHAEMAGSMTGSVGKAMLIESGEVLEFDELSARRAGKVNVGRVCIDSGNRTDVVEDLIIKDRRHLSEDGIVLPIIAINKLSGKVETSFEIVTRGFNPGDDGLMAGAKRMLEDTLAHSSEEEKADYGVIKEKIRADLKRYISKETQRRPLIMPVILEI
;
A
#
# COMPACT_ATOMS: atom_id res chain seq x y z
N MET A 1 -36.63 0.45 -21.74
CA MET A 1 -35.35 0.00 -21.12
C MET A 1 -34.68 1.25 -20.56
N PRO A 2 -34.06 1.22 -19.39
CA PRO A 2 -33.39 2.40 -18.88
C PRO A 2 -32.25 2.77 -19.83
N THR A 3 -32.28 3.97 -20.39
CA THR A 3 -31.24 4.52 -21.26
C THR A 3 -30.04 4.96 -20.45
N GLY A 4 -29.39 4.04 -19.76
CA GLY A 4 -28.19 4.27 -18.99
C GLY A 4 -26.94 3.69 -19.67
N LYS A 5 -25.79 4.19 -19.30
CA LYS A 5 -24.48 3.66 -19.70
C LYS A 5 -23.78 3.14 -18.46
N LEU A 6 -23.13 1.98 -18.60
CA LEU A 6 -22.26 1.48 -17.56
C LEU A 6 -20.90 2.16 -17.71
N GLN A 7 -20.44 2.79 -16.64
CA GLN A 7 -19.13 3.43 -16.58
C GLN A 7 -18.29 2.78 -15.50
N ILE A 8 -17.05 2.47 -15.84
CA ILE A 8 -16.02 1.99 -14.92
C ILE A 8 -14.95 3.06 -14.83
N ILE A 9 -14.64 3.48 -13.63
CA ILE A 9 -13.78 4.63 -13.35
C ILE A 9 -12.78 4.23 -12.28
N PRO A 10 -11.58 3.76 -12.67
CA PRO A 10 -10.51 3.51 -11.71
C PRO A 10 -10.03 4.84 -11.11
N LEU A 11 -10.09 4.97 -9.79
CA LEU A 11 -9.61 6.15 -9.06
C LEU A 11 -8.17 5.97 -8.58
N GLY A 12 -7.69 4.72 -8.57
CA GLY A 12 -6.32 4.31 -8.26
C GLY A 12 -6.10 2.83 -8.59
N GLY A 13 -4.87 2.32 -8.40
CA GLY A 13 -4.51 0.91 -8.55
C GLY A 13 -4.22 0.44 -9.98
N LEU A 14 -4.25 1.31 -10.98
CA LEU A 14 -3.90 0.98 -12.35
C LEU A 14 -2.62 1.71 -12.77
N GLY A 15 -1.58 0.94 -13.08
CA GLY A 15 -0.24 1.44 -13.42
C GLY A 15 0.66 1.64 -12.20
N GLU A 16 0.22 1.25 -11.02
CA GLU A 16 0.90 1.32 -9.74
C GLU A 16 0.45 0.16 -8.83
N PHE A 17 1.19 -0.09 -7.76
CA PHE A 17 0.75 -0.99 -6.69
C PHE A 17 0.17 -0.18 -5.53
N GLY A 18 -0.99 -0.61 -5.04
CA GLY A 18 -1.74 0.05 -3.98
C GLY A 18 -2.81 1.01 -4.49
N MET A 19 -3.51 1.68 -3.57
CA MET A 19 -4.62 2.58 -3.84
C MET A 19 -5.74 1.97 -4.71
N ASN A 20 -5.98 0.65 -4.58
CA ASN A 20 -7.06 0.00 -5.32
C ASN A 20 -8.39 0.64 -4.96
N CYS A 21 -8.98 1.32 -5.93
CA CYS A 21 -10.25 2.03 -5.77
C CYS A 21 -10.90 2.20 -7.14
N MET A 22 -12.05 1.56 -7.36
CA MET A 22 -12.72 1.56 -8.66
C MET A 22 -14.21 1.87 -8.51
N ALA A 23 -14.68 2.95 -9.13
CA ALA A 23 -16.11 3.27 -9.18
C ALA A 23 -16.79 2.56 -10.36
N VAL A 24 -17.93 1.92 -10.08
CA VAL A 24 -18.85 1.32 -11.04
C VAL A 24 -20.14 2.13 -11.03
N ARG A 25 -20.46 2.77 -12.13
CA ARG A 25 -21.60 3.69 -12.24
C ARG A 25 -22.61 3.24 -13.26
N TRP A 26 -23.89 3.30 -12.89
CA TRP A 26 -25.03 3.23 -13.79
C TRP A 26 -26.03 4.36 -13.47
N GLY A 27 -26.07 5.37 -14.32
CA GLY A 27 -26.95 6.52 -14.09
C GLY A 27 -26.61 7.27 -12.78
N ASP A 28 -27.55 7.23 -11.84
CA ASP A 28 -27.40 7.87 -10.53
C ASP A 28 -27.00 6.89 -9.40
N ASP A 29 -26.63 5.68 -9.73
CA ASP A 29 -26.09 4.72 -8.76
C ASP A 29 -24.60 4.46 -9.03
N ILE A 30 -23.79 4.60 -7.99
CA ILE A 30 -22.37 4.33 -7.98
C ILE A 30 -22.07 3.37 -6.82
N ILE A 31 -21.35 2.29 -7.09
CA ILE A 31 -20.67 1.51 -6.06
C ILE A 31 -19.16 1.63 -6.25
N VAL A 32 -18.42 1.51 -5.17
CA VAL A 32 -16.95 1.55 -5.18
C VAL A 32 -16.44 0.16 -4.83
N ILE A 33 -15.50 -0.36 -5.60
CA ILE A 33 -14.79 -1.61 -5.31
C ILE A 33 -13.45 -1.23 -4.69
N ASP A 34 -13.24 -1.67 -3.46
CA ASP A 34 -12.06 -1.43 -2.64
C ASP A 34 -11.80 0.07 -2.32
N ALA A 35 -10.95 0.30 -1.34
CA ALA A 35 -10.57 1.60 -0.80
C ALA A 35 -9.15 1.51 -0.22
N GLY A 36 -8.19 1.24 -1.09
CA GLY A 36 -6.83 0.92 -0.71
C GLY A 36 -5.93 2.14 -0.49
N LEU A 37 -4.90 1.96 0.33
CA LEU A 37 -3.77 2.89 0.44
C LEU A 37 -2.56 2.39 -0.37
N MET A 38 -1.56 3.24 -0.47
CA MET A 38 -0.22 2.91 -0.96
C MET A 38 0.83 3.41 0.05
N PHE A 39 1.91 2.66 0.24
CA PHE A 39 3.05 3.16 0.99
C PHE A 39 3.87 4.13 0.12
N PRO A 40 4.37 5.24 0.71
CA PRO A 40 5.08 6.26 -0.06
C PRO A 40 6.41 5.74 -0.62
N GLU A 41 6.75 6.23 -1.80
CA GLU A 41 8.08 6.07 -2.37
C GLU A 41 9.11 6.84 -1.52
N ALA A 42 10.39 6.45 -1.57
CA ALA A 42 11.46 7.02 -0.74
C ALA A 42 11.66 8.55 -0.95
N GLU A 43 11.22 9.06 -2.08
CA GLU A 43 11.26 10.47 -2.47
C GLU A 43 10.21 11.33 -1.76
N LEU A 44 9.15 10.72 -1.22
CA LEU A 44 8.07 11.39 -0.48
C LEU A 44 8.44 11.54 1.01
N LEU A 45 9.41 12.39 1.28
CA LEU A 45 9.96 12.58 2.63
C LEU A 45 8.91 13.07 3.63
N GLY A 46 8.76 12.31 4.73
CA GLY A 46 7.82 12.64 5.81
C GLY A 46 6.34 12.44 5.42
N VAL A 47 6.07 11.67 4.37
CA VAL A 47 4.76 11.11 4.06
C VAL A 47 4.75 9.68 4.60
N ASP A 48 3.70 9.30 5.34
CA ASP A 48 3.59 7.95 5.91
C ASP A 48 2.73 7.04 5.06
N ILE A 49 1.67 7.58 4.44
CA ILE A 49 0.78 6.85 3.55
C ILE A 49 0.29 7.75 2.42
N VAL A 50 -0.16 7.11 1.35
CA VAL A 50 -0.78 7.78 0.20
C VAL A 50 -2.14 7.14 -0.04
N VAL A 51 -3.17 7.96 -0.19
CA VAL A 51 -4.54 7.53 -0.48
C VAL A 51 -5.03 8.11 -1.81
N PRO A 52 -6.01 7.48 -2.48
CA PRO A 52 -6.53 7.99 -3.73
C PRO A 52 -7.28 9.33 -3.54
N ASP A 53 -7.19 10.21 -4.52
CA ASP A 53 -8.07 11.37 -4.61
C ASP A 53 -9.49 10.91 -4.94
N ILE A 54 -10.41 11.17 -4.01
CA ILE A 54 -11.82 10.80 -4.12
C ILE A 54 -12.73 11.96 -4.53
N SER A 55 -12.19 13.04 -5.09
CA SER A 55 -12.98 14.22 -5.52
C SER A 55 -14.17 13.82 -6.41
N TYR A 56 -13.98 12.85 -7.30
CA TYR A 56 -15.06 12.31 -8.13
C TYR A 56 -16.21 11.73 -7.28
N LEU A 57 -15.92 11.03 -6.19
CA LEU A 57 -16.94 10.44 -5.31
C LEU A 57 -17.63 11.51 -4.48
N THR A 58 -16.89 12.47 -3.94
CA THR A 58 -17.46 13.56 -3.12
C THR A 58 -18.34 14.49 -3.95
N GLU A 59 -17.99 14.77 -5.22
CA GLU A 59 -18.82 15.50 -6.18
C GLU A 59 -20.12 14.75 -6.55
N ASN A 60 -20.13 13.42 -6.41
CA ASN A 60 -21.28 12.56 -6.69
C ASN A 60 -21.83 11.87 -5.42
N ARG A 61 -21.62 12.45 -4.24
CA ARG A 61 -21.93 11.87 -2.92
C ARG A 61 -23.32 11.23 -2.86
N ASP A 62 -24.34 11.94 -3.32
CA ASP A 62 -25.74 11.50 -3.26
C ASP A 62 -26.02 10.26 -4.13
N LYS A 63 -25.08 9.89 -5.00
CA LYS A 63 -25.19 8.76 -5.94
C LYS A 63 -24.39 7.54 -5.47
N VAL A 64 -23.48 7.70 -4.51
CA VAL A 64 -22.67 6.59 -4.00
C VAL A 64 -23.52 5.75 -3.06
N ARG A 65 -23.69 4.47 -3.41
CA ARG A 65 -24.53 3.50 -2.67
C ARG A 65 -23.71 2.75 -1.63
N GLY A 66 -22.39 2.75 -1.75
CA GLY A 66 -21.45 2.19 -0.79
C GLY A 66 -20.18 1.63 -1.42
N ILE A 67 -19.34 1.08 -0.55
CA ILE A 67 -18.05 0.48 -0.88
C ILE A 67 -18.18 -1.04 -0.69
N VAL A 68 -17.63 -1.82 -1.61
CA VAL A 68 -17.63 -3.28 -1.56
C VAL A 68 -16.18 -3.75 -1.57
N LEU A 69 -15.77 -4.41 -0.50
CA LEU A 69 -14.38 -4.83 -0.28
C LEU A 69 -14.15 -6.25 -0.78
N THR A 70 -13.06 -6.47 -1.48
CA THR A 70 -12.69 -7.81 -1.96
C THR A 70 -12.00 -8.64 -0.89
N HIS A 71 -11.11 -8.01 -0.09
CA HIS A 71 -10.38 -8.63 1.02
C HIS A 71 -9.68 -7.57 1.91
N GLY A 72 -9.06 -8.01 3.00
CA GLY A 72 -8.56 -7.15 4.07
C GLY A 72 -7.09 -6.68 3.94
N HIS A 73 -6.45 -6.69 2.78
CA HIS A 73 -5.12 -6.09 2.62
C HIS A 73 -5.16 -4.56 2.60
N GLU A 74 -4.09 -3.92 3.06
CA GLU A 74 -3.99 -2.46 3.17
C GLU A 74 -4.21 -1.72 1.86
N ASP A 75 -3.75 -2.27 0.77
CA ASP A 75 -3.93 -1.71 -0.57
C ASP A 75 -5.35 -1.89 -1.13
N HIS A 76 -6.26 -2.49 -0.34
CA HIS A 76 -7.70 -2.64 -0.63
C HIS A 76 -8.61 -2.02 0.43
N ILE A 77 -8.18 -1.88 1.69
CA ILE A 77 -9.00 -1.30 2.77
C ILE A 77 -8.35 -0.09 3.44
N GLY A 78 -7.06 0.13 3.23
CA GLY A 78 -6.27 1.03 4.05
C GLY A 78 -6.66 2.50 3.97
N ALA A 79 -7.33 2.96 2.90
CA ALA A 79 -7.79 4.34 2.77
C ALA A 79 -9.19 4.59 3.39
N LEU A 80 -9.89 3.57 3.89
CA LEU A 80 -11.24 3.72 4.44
C LEU A 80 -11.38 4.82 5.48
N PRO A 81 -10.46 5.01 6.46
CA PRO A 81 -10.61 6.08 7.45
C PRO A 81 -10.71 7.48 6.82
N TRP A 82 -9.93 7.73 5.75
CA TRP A 82 -9.94 9.02 5.05
C TRP A 82 -11.15 9.17 4.13
N ILE A 83 -11.54 8.08 3.45
CA ILE A 83 -12.71 8.09 2.56
C ILE A 83 -14.00 8.25 3.36
N LEU A 84 -14.17 7.50 4.46
CA LEU A 84 -15.38 7.55 5.28
C LEU A 84 -15.53 8.85 6.08
N ALA A 85 -14.42 9.52 6.42
CA ALA A 85 -14.47 10.85 7.02
C ALA A 85 -15.16 11.88 6.11
N ASP A 86 -14.94 11.77 4.79
CA ASP A 86 -15.54 12.67 3.80
C ASP A 86 -16.84 12.12 3.20
N LEU A 87 -16.95 10.80 3.08
CA LEU A 87 -18.03 10.11 2.39
C LEU A 87 -18.55 8.95 3.25
N ASN A 88 -19.38 9.25 4.25
CA ASN A 88 -19.96 8.21 5.11
C ASN A 88 -21.05 7.43 4.36
N VAL A 89 -20.68 6.26 3.84
CA VAL A 89 -21.54 5.36 3.07
C VAL A 89 -21.40 3.93 3.60
N PRO A 90 -22.39 3.03 3.33
CA PRO A 90 -22.27 1.63 3.72
C PRO A 90 -21.02 0.94 3.15
N VAL A 91 -20.37 0.10 3.95
CA VAL A 91 -19.20 -0.70 3.56
C VAL A 91 -19.56 -2.18 3.69
N TRP A 92 -19.53 -2.92 2.58
CA TRP A 92 -19.71 -4.36 2.59
C TRP A 92 -18.35 -5.06 2.56
N GLY A 93 -18.16 -6.02 3.45
CA GLY A 93 -16.99 -6.87 3.50
C GLY A 93 -17.32 -8.26 4.03
N THR A 94 -16.45 -9.22 3.81
CA THR A 94 -16.54 -10.52 4.49
C THR A 94 -16.19 -10.35 5.97
N GLU A 95 -16.57 -11.32 6.81
CA GLU A 95 -16.42 -11.24 8.27
C GLU A 95 -14.97 -10.87 8.68
N PHE A 96 -13.98 -11.58 8.13
CA PHE A 96 -12.59 -11.32 8.43
C PHE A 96 -12.12 -9.93 7.92
N THR A 97 -12.57 -9.54 6.74
CA THR A 97 -12.24 -8.21 6.17
C THR A 97 -12.81 -7.09 7.03
N LEU A 98 -14.07 -7.25 7.51
CA LEU A 98 -14.72 -6.26 8.36
C LEU A 98 -14.04 -6.16 9.73
N ALA A 99 -13.58 -7.25 10.31
CA ALA A 99 -12.85 -7.20 11.58
C ALA A 99 -11.56 -6.35 11.47
N TYR A 100 -10.85 -6.43 10.35
CA TYR A 100 -9.71 -5.53 10.08
C TYR A 100 -10.14 -4.07 9.88
N VAL A 101 -11.29 -3.86 9.23
CA VAL A 101 -11.86 -2.52 9.04
C VAL A 101 -12.30 -1.92 10.37
N GLU A 102 -12.95 -2.69 11.23
CA GLU A 102 -13.39 -2.28 12.59
C GLU A 102 -12.21 -1.78 13.41
N ASP A 103 -11.15 -2.59 13.52
CA ASP A 103 -9.93 -2.23 14.24
C ASP A 103 -9.31 -0.93 13.69
N LYS A 104 -9.22 -0.81 12.38
CA LYS A 104 -8.69 0.38 11.72
C LYS A 104 -9.57 1.62 11.95
N LEU A 105 -10.87 1.50 11.90
CA LEU A 105 -11.80 2.61 12.15
C LEU A 105 -11.82 3.01 13.62
N ASP A 106 -11.66 2.05 14.55
CA ASP A 106 -11.52 2.33 15.97
C ASP A 106 -10.26 3.13 16.28
N GLU A 107 -9.11 2.74 15.73
CA GLU A 107 -7.83 3.52 15.82
C GLU A 107 -8.02 4.99 15.37
N HIS A 108 -8.94 5.23 14.41
CA HIS A 108 -9.27 6.56 13.91
C HIS A 108 -10.52 7.18 14.57
N GLY A 109 -11.22 6.46 15.51
CA GLY A 109 -12.45 6.88 16.21
C GLY A 109 -13.59 7.19 15.24
N LEU A 110 -13.72 6.39 14.19
CA LEU A 110 -14.77 6.47 13.17
C LEU A 110 -15.72 5.26 13.24
N LEU A 111 -15.44 4.27 14.10
CA LEU A 111 -16.17 3.01 14.15
C LEU A 111 -17.64 3.23 14.50
N ASP A 112 -17.94 4.08 15.49
CA ASP A 112 -19.31 4.33 15.97
C ASP A 112 -20.23 4.94 14.88
N ASP A 113 -19.67 5.63 13.90
CA ASP A 113 -20.40 6.31 12.82
C ASP A 113 -20.46 5.47 11.53
N ALA A 114 -19.74 4.34 11.47
CA ALA A 114 -19.60 3.53 10.26
C ALA A 114 -20.78 2.55 10.08
N ASP A 115 -21.31 2.45 8.86
CA ASP A 115 -22.32 1.44 8.46
C ASP A 115 -21.60 0.24 7.83
N LEU A 116 -21.14 -0.70 8.66
CA LEU A 116 -20.46 -1.92 8.22
C LEU A 116 -21.48 -3.05 8.01
N ARG A 117 -21.41 -3.71 6.87
CA ARG A 117 -22.36 -4.74 6.45
C ARG A 117 -21.64 -6.00 6.03
N GLU A 118 -21.89 -7.08 6.74
CA GLU A 118 -21.34 -8.39 6.39
C GLU A 118 -21.90 -8.87 5.05
N MET A 119 -21.02 -9.38 4.20
CA MET A 119 -21.36 -10.15 3.01
C MET A 119 -20.72 -11.54 3.10
N ARG A 120 -21.41 -12.55 2.56
CA ARG A 120 -20.92 -13.93 2.57
C ARG A 120 -20.69 -14.44 1.15
N ALA A 121 -19.62 -15.20 0.98
CA ALA A 121 -19.38 -15.86 -0.30
C ALA A 121 -20.61 -16.65 -0.75
N ASN A 122 -20.96 -16.51 -2.03
CA ASN A 122 -22.13 -17.12 -2.67
C ASN A 122 -23.51 -16.59 -2.25
N GLU A 123 -23.58 -15.54 -1.40
CA GLU A 123 -24.81 -14.85 -1.06
C GLU A 123 -24.91 -13.50 -1.78
N ARG A 124 -25.98 -13.33 -2.56
CA ARG A 124 -26.18 -12.09 -3.32
C ARG A 124 -26.81 -11.00 -2.47
N PHE A 125 -26.34 -9.77 -2.63
CA PHE A 125 -26.94 -8.61 -2.01
C PHE A 125 -27.15 -7.46 -3.00
N LYS A 126 -27.90 -6.44 -2.61
CA LYS A 126 -28.18 -5.25 -3.44
C LYS A 126 -27.45 -4.02 -2.89
N ALA A 127 -26.81 -3.29 -3.80
CA ALA A 127 -26.26 -1.96 -3.56
C ALA A 127 -26.75 -1.02 -4.68
N GLY A 128 -27.78 -0.23 -4.37
CA GLY A 128 -28.51 0.52 -5.38
C GLY A 128 -29.13 -0.37 -6.46
N ILE A 129 -28.90 -0.05 -7.73
CA ILE A 129 -29.38 -0.85 -8.87
C ILE A 129 -28.57 -2.15 -9.08
N PHE A 130 -27.38 -2.23 -8.49
CA PHE A 130 -26.49 -3.38 -8.65
C PHE A 130 -26.90 -4.54 -7.75
N THR A 131 -26.76 -5.74 -8.26
CA THR A 131 -26.77 -6.96 -7.44
C THR A 131 -25.37 -7.55 -7.46
N VAL A 132 -24.75 -7.62 -6.29
CA VAL A 132 -23.39 -8.13 -6.12
C VAL A 132 -23.45 -9.57 -5.64
N HIS A 133 -22.65 -10.43 -6.27
CA HIS A 133 -22.46 -11.82 -5.90
C HIS A 133 -20.97 -12.03 -5.54
N PRO A 134 -20.62 -12.09 -4.25
CA PRO A 134 -19.27 -12.44 -3.83
C PRO A 134 -18.98 -13.90 -4.16
N ILE A 135 -17.86 -14.16 -4.83
CA ILE A 135 -17.42 -15.51 -5.24
C ILE A 135 -16.13 -15.81 -4.48
N ARG A 136 -16.08 -16.93 -3.76
CA ARG A 136 -14.88 -17.31 -3.00
C ARG A 136 -13.68 -17.51 -3.92
N VAL A 137 -12.59 -16.83 -3.58
CA VAL A 137 -11.27 -17.01 -4.18
C VAL A 137 -10.25 -17.41 -3.11
N THR A 138 -9.11 -17.94 -3.52
CA THR A 138 -7.97 -18.19 -2.64
C THR A 138 -6.89 -17.14 -2.86
N HIS A 139 -6.30 -16.64 -1.80
CA HIS A 139 -5.23 -15.64 -1.80
C HIS A 139 -4.22 -15.96 -0.67
N SER A 140 -3.39 -14.99 -0.28
CA SER A 140 -2.51 -15.09 0.90
C SER A 140 -3.24 -14.81 2.22
N LEU A 141 -4.37 -14.11 2.16
CA LEU A 141 -5.27 -13.80 3.25
C LEU A 141 -6.49 -14.75 3.19
N VAL A 142 -7.13 -14.98 4.34
CA VAL A 142 -8.38 -15.73 4.43
C VAL A 142 -9.58 -14.91 3.95
N ASP A 143 -10.66 -15.59 3.63
CA ASP A 143 -11.98 -15.02 3.34
C ASP A 143 -12.05 -14.00 2.20
N CYS A 144 -11.16 -14.17 1.19
CA CYS A 144 -11.12 -13.32 0.00
C CYS A 144 -12.22 -13.68 -1.01
N VAL A 145 -12.74 -12.66 -1.72
CA VAL A 145 -13.79 -12.83 -2.72
C VAL A 145 -13.49 -12.04 -4.00
N ALA A 146 -13.89 -12.63 -5.12
CA ALA A 146 -14.15 -11.91 -6.36
C ALA A 146 -15.60 -11.42 -6.35
N LEU A 147 -15.91 -10.42 -7.15
CA LEU A 147 -17.23 -9.80 -7.20
C LEU A 147 -17.82 -9.96 -8.60
N ALA A 148 -18.92 -10.71 -8.74
CA ALA A 148 -19.74 -10.67 -9.94
C ALA A 148 -20.86 -9.66 -9.73
N ILE A 149 -20.82 -8.56 -10.49
CA ILE A 149 -21.72 -7.42 -10.36
C ILE A 149 -22.71 -7.45 -11.53
N HIS A 150 -23.96 -7.71 -11.19
CA HIS A 150 -25.06 -7.66 -12.15
C HIS A 150 -25.48 -6.22 -12.38
N THR A 151 -25.41 -5.79 -13.60
CA THR A 151 -25.82 -4.47 -14.08
C THR A 151 -26.95 -4.62 -15.09
N PRO A 152 -27.71 -3.55 -15.41
CA PRO A 152 -28.72 -3.64 -16.47
C PRO A 152 -28.18 -3.98 -17.87
N LEU A 153 -26.86 -3.84 -18.09
CA LEU A 153 -26.20 -4.14 -19.37
C LEU A 153 -25.59 -5.55 -19.43
N GLY A 154 -25.45 -6.20 -18.29
CA GLY A 154 -24.84 -7.51 -18.17
C GLY A 154 -23.98 -7.65 -16.92
N VAL A 155 -23.34 -8.78 -16.77
CA VAL A 155 -22.48 -9.07 -15.61
C VAL A 155 -21.06 -8.62 -15.88
N ILE A 156 -20.46 -7.91 -14.93
CA ILE A 156 -19.02 -7.69 -14.87
C ILE A 156 -18.44 -8.50 -13.71
N ILE A 157 -17.24 -8.98 -13.87
CA ILE A 157 -16.50 -9.72 -12.81
C ILE A 157 -15.23 -8.95 -12.49
N HIS A 158 -15.03 -8.66 -11.20
CA HIS A 158 -13.78 -8.15 -10.63
C HIS A 158 -13.17 -9.24 -9.78
N THR A 159 -11.98 -9.72 -10.12
CA THR A 159 -11.41 -10.89 -9.43
C THR A 159 -10.97 -10.60 -8.01
N GLY A 160 -10.75 -9.33 -7.64
CA GLY A 160 -9.89 -9.02 -6.51
C GLY A 160 -8.53 -9.66 -6.74
N ASP A 161 -7.77 -9.83 -5.68
CA ASP A 161 -6.51 -10.55 -5.68
C ASP A 161 -6.74 -12.04 -5.50
N PHE A 162 -6.08 -12.85 -6.30
CA PHE A 162 -6.33 -14.30 -6.25
C PHE A 162 -5.15 -15.13 -6.73
N LYS A 163 -5.15 -16.39 -6.30
CA LYS A 163 -4.50 -17.54 -6.96
C LYS A 163 -5.49 -18.70 -7.02
N VAL A 164 -5.25 -19.69 -7.84
CA VAL A 164 -6.05 -20.92 -7.86
C VAL A 164 -5.33 -22.00 -7.07
N ASP A 165 -5.54 -22.04 -5.74
CA ASP A 165 -4.95 -23.08 -4.89
C ASP A 165 -5.87 -24.30 -4.84
N PRO A 166 -5.48 -25.45 -5.43
CA PRO A 166 -6.28 -26.67 -5.39
C PRO A 166 -6.23 -27.39 -4.05
N THR A 167 -5.32 -26.99 -3.15
CA THR A 167 -5.11 -27.60 -1.85
C THR A 167 -4.88 -26.56 -0.76
N PRO A 168 -5.81 -25.60 -0.56
CA PRO A 168 -5.65 -24.54 0.42
C PRO A 168 -5.55 -25.11 1.84
N CYS A 169 -4.85 -24.38 2.73
CA CYS A 169 -4.60 -24.82 4.09
C CYS A 169 -5.85 -24.85 4.96
N ASP A 170 -6.81 -23.99 4.68
CA ASP A 170 -8.10 -23.89 5.36
C ASP A 170 -9.20 -24.80 4.78
N ASN A 171 -8.87 -25.58 3.75
CA ASN A 171 -9.78 -26.43 2.97
C ASN A 171 -10.93 -25.67 2.27
N HIS A 172 -10.89 -24.33 2.20
CA HIS A 172 -11.84 -23.53 1.44
C HIS A 172 -11.35 -23.35 0.00
N LEU A 173 -11.90 -24.17 -0.91
CA LEU A 173 -11.49 -24.17 -2.32
C LEU A 173 -11.91 -22.89 -3.05
N PHE A 174 -11.12 -22.52 -4.05
CA PHE A 174 -11.49 -21.54 -5.06
C PHE A 174 -12.76 -21.99 -5.81
N ASP A 175 -13.77 -21.14 -5.91
CA ASP A 175 -15.04 -21.48 -6.55
C ASP A 175 -14.99 -21.33 -8.08
N LEU A 176 -14.30 -22.26 -8.74
CA LEU A 176 -14.25 -22.34 -10.21
C LEU A 176 -15.62 -22.56 -10.86
N HIS A 177 -16.57 -23.15 -10.12
CA HIS A 177 -17.90 -23.45 -10.64
C HIS A 177 -18.67 -22.18 -10.95
N SER A 178 -18.68 -21.20 -10.03
CA SER A 178 -19.33 -19.92 -10.25
C SER A 178 -18.75 -19.18 -11.46
N PHE A 179 -17.42 -19.16 -11.62
CA PHE A 179 -16.80 -18.56 -12.81
C PHE A 179 -17.24 -19.27 -14.11
N ALA A 180 -17.30 -20.60 -14.11
CA ALA A 180 -17.74 -21.36 -15.28
C ALA A 180 -19.24 -21.15 -15.59
N GLU A 181 -20.10 -21.00 -14.58
CA GLU A 181 -21.52 -20.71 -14.77
C GLU A 181 -21.73 -19.33 -15.38
N TYR A 182 -21.00 -18.32 -14.89
CA TYR A 182 -21.02 -16.99 -15.49
C TYR A 182 -20.53 -17.03 -16.94
N GLY A 183 -19.50 -17.80 -17.25
CA GLY A 183 -19.00 -17.97 -18.61
C GLY A 183 -20.03 -18.61 -19.56
N LYS A 184 -20.96 -19.46 -19.06
CA LYS A 184 -22.07 -20.02 -19.84
C LYS A 184 -23.19 -19.00 -20.08
N THR A 185 -23.45 -18.13 -19.08
CA THR A 185 -24.53 -17.15 -19.16
C THR A 185 -24.12 -15.87 -19.90
N GLY A 186 -22.82 -15.62 -20.01
CA GLY A 186 -22.21 -14.50 -20.68
C GLY A 186 -21.75 -13.41 -19.70
N VAL A 187 -20.49 -13.00 -19.85
CA VAL A 187 -19.85 -11.94 -19.05
C VAL A 187 -19.50 -10.78 -19.94
N LEU A 188 -19.99 -9.59 -19.57
CA LEU A 188 -19.72 -8.35 -20.30
C LEU A 188 -18.23 -7.97 -20.19
N ALA A 189 -17.68 -7.94 -18.97
CA ALA A 189 -16.29 -7.57 -18.74
C ALA A 189 -15.69 -8.35 -17.58
N LEU A 190 -14.41 -8.72 -17.72
CA LEU A 190 -13.58 -9.31 -16.67
C LEU A 190 -12.45 -8.34 -16.33
N PHE A 191 -12.40 -7.89 -15.07
CA PHE A 191 -11.32 -7.13 -14.47
C PHE A 191 -10.47 -8.10 -13.67
N GLN A 192 -9.21 -8.32 -14.09
CA GLN A 192 -8.39 -9.41 -13.54
C GLN A 192 -7.02 -8.92 -13.04
N ASP A 193 -6.63 -9.37 -11.84
CA ASP A 193 -5.33 -9.16 -11.20
C ASP A 193 -4.16 -9.48 -12.14
N SER A 194 -3.17 -8.57 -12.21
CA SER A 194 -2.02 -8.66 -13.12
C SER A 194 -0.67 -8.86 -12.41
N THR A 195 -0.65 -8.94 -11.09
CA THR A 195 0.56 -8.89 -10.26
C THR A 195 1.65 -9.88 -10.69
N ASN A 196 1.26 -11.11 -11.00
CA ASN A 196 2.21 -12.17 -11.39
C ASN A 196 2.16 -12.54 -12.88
N ILE A 197 1.69 -11.66 -13.75
CA ILE A 197 1.62 -11.93 -15.20
C ILE A 197 2.95 -12.37 -15.83
N GLU A 198 4.08 -11.95 -15.25
CA GLU A 198 5.41 -12.32 -15.77
C GLU A 198 5.86 -13.71 -15.33
N ARG A 199 5.15 -14.35 -14.39
CA ARG A 199 5.45 -15.70 -13.91
C ARG A 199 4.71 -16.75 -14.71
N LYS A 200 5.47 -17.67 -15.31
CA LYS A 200 4.92 -18.81 -16.05
C LYS A 200 4.41 -19.90 -15.10
N GLY A 201 3.47 -20.70 -15.57
CA GLY A 201 2.95 -21.84 -14.84
C GLY A 201 1.91 -21.45 -13.79
N TYR A 202 1.86 -22.21 -12.72
CA TYR A 202 0.95 -22.05 -11.57
C TYR A 202 1.70 -21.56 -10.34
N THR A 203 1.03 -20.79 -9.52
CA THR A 203 1.53 -20.41 -8.19
C THR A 203 1.41 -21.61 -7.26
N PRO A 204 2.48 -22.00 -6.52
CA PRO A 204 2.42 -23.13 -5.62
C PRO A 204 1.40 -22.93 -4.49
N SER A 205 0.83 -24.04 -4.00
CA SER A 205 -0.03 -24.03 -2.81
C SER A 205 0.73 -23.65 -1.54
N GLU A 206 0.04 -23.06 -0.58
CA GLU A 206 0.55 -22.83 0.78
C GLU A 206 1.04 -24.12 1.47
N ARG A 207 0.50 -25.28 1.11
CA ARG A 207 0.98 -26.58 1.61
C ARG A 207 2.44 -26.89 1.25
N ALA A 208 2.98 -26.27 0.20
CA ALA A 208 4.40 -26.42 -0.13
C ALA A 208 5.29 -25.80 0.96
N VAL A 209 4.86 -24.70 1.55
CA VAL A 209 5.56 -24.02 2.66
C VAL A 209 5.54 -24.89 3.92
N ARG A 210 4.44 -25.62 4.18
CA ARG A 210 4.34 -26.53 5.33
C ARG A 210 5.50 -27.52 5.39
N ARG A 211 5.84 -28.14 4.26
CA ARG A 211 6.96 -29.10 4.20
C ARG A 211 8.29 -28.46 4.60
N LYS A 212 8.52 -27.23 4.10
CA LYS A 212 9.76 -26.52 4.43
C LYS A 212 9.81 -26.09 5.90
N PHE A 213 8.70 -25.63 6.43
CA PHE A 213 8.61 -25.23 7.83
C PHE A 213 8.82 -26.43 8.76
N ASP A 214 8.21 -27.58 8.47
CA ASP A 214 8.40 -28.80 9.26
C ASP A 214 9.87 -29.24 9.30
N GLU A 215 10.57 -29.19 8.16
CA GLU A 215 12.03 -29.42 8.10
C GLU A 215 12.80 -28.40 8.98
N ILE A 216 12.43 -27.14 8.95
CA ILE A 216 13.07 -26.08 9.76
C ILE A 216 12.83 -26.34 11.24
N PHE A 217 11.59 -26.60 11.65
CA PHE A 217 11.25 -26.89 13.04
C PHE A 217 12.00 -28.10 13.59
N ALA A 218 12.13 -29.18 12.79
CA ALA A 218 12.84 -30.40 13.17
C ALA A 218 14.35 -30.20 13.35
N HIS A 219 14.96 -29.32 12.55
CA HIS A 219 16.42 -29.13 12.57
C HIS A 219 16.91 -27.95 13.41
N THR A 220 16.01 -27.05 13.81
CA THR A 220 16.36 -25.86 14.60
C THR A 220 16.66 -26.26 16.05
N LYS A 221 17.92 -26.03 16.47
CA LYS A 221 18.43 -26.45 17.80
C LYS A 221 18.30 -25.37 18.87
N ARG A 222 17.92 -24.16 18.50
CA ARG A 222 17.74 -23.02 19.41
C ARG A 222 16.41 -22.34 19.13
N ARG A 223 16.30 -21.02 19.40
CA ARG A 223 15.08 -20.26 19.10
C ARG A 223 14.86 -20.19 17.60
N LEU A 224 13.61 -20.27 17.24
CA LEU A 224 13.12 -20.09 15.88
C LEU A 224 12.34 -18.78 15.79
N PHE A 225 12.80 -17.87 14.96
CA PHE A 225 12.10 -16.64 14.61
C PHE A 225 11.52 -16.80 13.22
N ILE A 226 10.23 -16.58 13.06
CA ILE A 226 9.54 -16.60 11.77
C ILE A 226 8.94 -15.22 11.55
N SER A 227 9.39 -14.55 10.49
CA SER A 227 8.84 -13.29 10.05
C SER A 227 8.04 -13.49 8.78
N CYS A 228 6.76 -13.11 8.81
CA CYS A 228 5.85 -13.11 7.67
C CYS A 228 4.99 -11.84 7.71
N PHE A 229 4.25 -11.56 6.66
CA PHE A 229 3.22 -10.51 6.73
C PHE A 229 2.20 -10.86 7.81
N SER A 230 1.82 -9.89 8.62
CA SER A 230 0.82 -10.08 9.67
C SER A 230 -0.55 -10.50 9.12
N SER A 231 -0.85 -10.13 7.88
CA SER A 231 -2.04 -10.58 7.15
C SER A 231 -1.97 -12.02 6.64
N SER A 232 -0.79 -12.67 6.65
CA SER A 232 -0.64 -14.06 6.18
C SER A 232 -1.14 -15.07 7.22
N ILE A 233 -2.44 -15.09 7.48
CA ILE A 233 -3.08 -15.90 8.53
C ILE A 233 -2.78 -17.40 8.35
N HIS A 234 -2.82 -17.91 7.12
CA HIS A 234 -2.43 -19.29 6.83
C HIS A 234 -1.00 -19.62 7.29
N ARG A 235 -0.08 -18.66 7.16
CA ARG A 235 1.32 -18.81 7.55
C ARG A 235 1.50 -18.78 9.06
N ILE A 236 0.75 -17.88 9.72
CA ILE A 236 0.72 -17.78 11.19
C ILE A 236 0.14 -19.08 11.77
N ASN A 237 -1.01 -19.54 11.26
CA ASN A 237 -1.64 -20.78 11.71
C ASN A 237 -0.71 -21.98 11.52
N LEU A 238 -0.06 -22.09 10.36
CA LEU A 238 0.93 -23.12 10.09
C LEU A 238 2.08 -23.12 11.10
N ALA A 239 2.61 -21.94 11.44
CA ALA A 239 3.69 -21.83 12.42
C ALA A 239 3.23 -22.19 13.84
N VAL A 240 2.01 -21.83 14.23
CA VAL A 240 1.38 -22.19 15.51
C VAL A 240 1.21 -23.70 15.61
N GLU A 241 0.62 -24.34 14.60
CA GLU A 241 0.46 -25.81 14.54
C GLU A 241 1.80 -26.54 14.68
N LEU A 242 2.79 -26.15 13.89
CA LEU A 242 4.11 -26.79 13.92
C LEU A 242 4.86 -26.54 15.24
N ALA A 243 4.72 -25.35 15.82
CA ALA A 243 5.27 -25.06 17.14
C ALA A 243 4.69 -26.01 18.19
N HIS A 244 3.36 -26.23 18.17
CA HIS A 244 2.69 -27.20 19.04
C HIS A 244 3.20 -28.61 18.81
N GLN A 245 3.26 -29.08 17.55
CA GLN A 245 3.72 -30.42 17.17
C GLN A 245 5.18 -30.69 17.62
N HIS A 246 6.05 -29.68 17.51
CA HIS A 246 7.46 -29.78 17.92
C HIS A 246 7.69 -29.40 19.39
N GLY A 247 6.63 -29.17 20.17
CA GLY A 247 6.68 -28.85 21.60
C GLY A 247 7.39 -27.56 21.91
N ARG A 248 7.20 -26.51 21.08
CA ARG A 248 7.71 -25.15 21.27
C ARG A 248 6.60 -24.23 21.75
N LYS A 249 6.93 -23.30 22.63
CA LYS A 249 6.04 -22.18 22.99
C LYS A 249 6.11 -21.12 21.91
N VAL A 250 5.03 -20.39 21.70
CA VAL A 250 4.89 -19.33 20.70
C VAL A 250 4.87 -17.97 21.40
N ALA A 251 5.63 -17.01 20.89
CA ALA A 251 5.52 -15.59 21.26
C ALA A 251 5.25 -14.75 20.03
N PHE A 252 4.21 -13.90 20.06
CA PHE A 252 3.94 -12.92 19.02
C PHE A 252 4.63 -11.61 19.34
N ILE A 253 5.32 -11.01 18.36
CA ILE A 253 6.05 -9.75 18.52
C ILE A 253 5.77 -8.80 17.35
N GLY A 254 5.27 -7.63 17.70
CA GLY A 254 4.82 -6.60 16.77
C GLY A 254 3.33 -6.34 16.90
N ARG A 255 2.92 -5.05 16.86
CA ARG A 255 1.51 -4.67 17.04
C ARG A 255 0.62 -5.36 16.01
N SER A 256 0.91 -5.20 14.74
CA SER A 256 0.13 -5.83 13.66
C SER A 256 0.10 -7.35 13.74
N MET A 257 1.20 -8.00 14.20
CA MET A 257 1.24 -9.46 14.36
C MET A 257 0.31 -9.94 15.47
N ASN A 258 0.29 -9.25 16.62
CA ASN A 258 -0.62 -9.57 17.72
C ASN A 258 -2.07 -9.37 17.29
N ASN A 259 -2.39 -8.20 16.77
CA ASN A 259 -3.73 -7.83 16.36
C ASN A 259 -4.32 -8.80 15.32
N SER A 260 -3.58 -9.07 14.24
CA SER A 260 -4.02 -10.02 13.22
C SER A 260 -4.21 -11.44 13.77
N SER A 261 -3.39 -11.85 14.74
CA SER A 261 -3.51 -13.18 15.37
C SER A 261 -4.71 -13.26 16.32
N GLU A 262 -4.99 -12.20 17.06
CA GLU A 262 -6.17 -12.10 17.95
C GLU A 262 -7.46 -12.13 17.12
N ILE A 263 -7.59 -11.30 16.08
CA ILE A 263 -8.74 -11.32 15.16
C ILE A 263 -8.93 -12.71 14.55
N ALA A 264 -7.84 -13.34 14.09
CA ALA A 264 -7.92 -14.63 13.45
C ALA A 264 -8.28 -15.77 14.44
N GLU A 265 -7.88 -15.67 15.70
CA GLU A 265 -8.28 -16.61 16.76
C GLU A 265 -9.77 -16.42 17.14
N ASP A 266 -10.22 -15.19 17.34
CA ASP A 266 -11.59 -14.86 17.69
C ASP A 266 -12.60 -15.33 16.62
N LEU A 267 -12.22 -15.24 15.35
CA LEU A 267 -13.03 -15.70 14.22
C LEU A 267 -12.80 -17.19 13.84
N GLY A 268 -11.95 -17.89 14.59
CA GLY A 268 -11.72 -19.33 14.40
C GLY A 268 -10.85 -19.70 13.19
N TYR A 269 -10.12 -18.75 12.61
CA TYR A 269 -9.15 -19.04 11.52
C TYR A 269 -7.81 -19.57 12.03
N ILE A 270 -7.50 -19.32 13.30
CA ILE A 270 -6.36 -19.90 14.01
C ILE A 270 -6.88 -20.60 15.27
N GLU A 271 -6.44 -21.83 15.46
CA GLU A 271 -6.70 -22.57 16.69
C GLU A 271 -5.43 -22.58 17.57
N ILE A 272 -5.47 -21.88 18.70
CA ILE A 272 -4.34 -21.79 19.63
C ILE A 272 -4.59 -22.70 20.82
N PRO A 273 -3.80 -23.80 20.97
CA PRO A 273 -3.91 -24.68 22.13
C PRO A 273 -3.59 -23.97 23.44
N ASP A 274 -4.32 -24.29 24.50
CA ASP A 274 -4.12 -23.72 25.82
C ASP A 274 -2.67 -23.77 26.29
N GLY A 275 -2.18 -22.62 26.75
CA GLY A 275 -0.82 -22.47 27.27
C GLY A 275 0.29 -22.62 26.22
N LEU A 276 -0.03 -22.63 24.93
CA LEU A 276 0.97 -22.60 23.85
C LEU A 276 1.63 -21.23 23.74
N VAL A 277 0.84 -20.16 23.78
CA VAL A 277 1.31 -18.77 23.67
C VAL A 277 1.86 -18.29 25.00
N ILE A 278 2.97 -17.58 24.95
CA ILE A 278 3.65 -16.97 26.11
C ILE A 278 3.89 -15.48 25.86
N ASN A 279 3.94 -14.70 26.92
CA ASN A 279 4.35 -13.31 26.80
C ASN A 279 5.82 -13.20 26.31
N PRO A 280 6.15 -12.24 25.43
CA PRO A 280 7.53 -12.04 24.98
C PRO A 280 8.54 -11.85 26.11
N GLY A 281 8.15 -11.27 27.24
CA GLY A 281 9.01 -11.10 28.42
C GLY A 281 9.36 -12.41 29.12
N ASP A 282 8.56 -13.45 28.94
CA ASP A 282 8.70 -14.76 29.59
C ASP A 282 9.52 -15.75 28.76
N MET A 283 9.90 -15.43 27.52
CA MET A 283 10.72 -16.29 26.67
C MET A 283 12.02 -16.76 27.36
N LYS A 284 12.61 -15.90 28.19
CA LYS A 284 13.84 -16.21 28.96
C LYS A 284 13.66 -17.34 29.98
N ASN A 285 12.43 -17.67 30.36
CA ASN A 285 12.10 -18.71 31.34
C ASN A 285 12.02 -20.10 30.67
N PHE A 286 12.14 -20.17 29.35
CA PHE A 286 12.07 -21.42 28.59
C PHE A 286 13.45 -21.74 27.95
N PRO A 287 13.77 -23.03 27.79
CA PRO A 287 14.96 -23.41 27.01
C PRO A 287 14.86 -22.85 25.58
N PRO A 288 15.95 -22.34 25.00
CA PRO A 288 15.93 -21.71 23.67
C PRO A 288 15.30 -22.60 22.58
N GLU A 289 15.55 -23.90 22.60
CA GLU A 289 14.99 -24.86 21.65
C GLU A 289 13.49 -25.09 21.80
N LYS A 290 12.88 -24.54 22.86
CA LYS A 290 11.45 -24.60 23.13
C LYS A 290 10.70 -23.30 22.81
N VAL A 291 11.35 -22.36 22.13
CA VAL A 291 10.75 -21.06 21.79
C VAL A 291 10.66 -20.89 20.28
N CYS A 292 9.47 -20.53 19.81
CA CYS A 292 9.19 -20.03 18.48
C CYS A 292 8.63 -18.60 18.59
N VAL A 293 9.15 -17.69 17.78
CA VAL A 293 8.77 -16.28 17.79
C VAL A 293 8.19 -15.92 16.42
N LEU A 294 6.93 -15.52 16.40
CA LEU A 294 6.30 -14.90 15.23
C LEU A 294 6.50 -13.39 15.33
N ILE A 295 7.18 -12.80 14.36
CA ILE A 295 7.64 -11.41 14.44
C ILE A 295 7.34 -10.64 13.16
N SER A 296 6.81 -9.42 13.31
CA SER A 296 6.53 -8.52 12.18
C SER A 296 7.81 -7.81 11.67
N GLY A 297 7.73 -7.23 10.46
CA GLY A 297 8.83 -6.42 9.91
C GLY A 297 9.61 -7.11 8.80
N THR A 298 8.92 -7.84 7.92
CA THR A 298 9.52 -8.59 6.81
C THR A 298 10.13 -7.69 5.73
N GLN A 299 9.69 -6.44 5.62
CA GLN A 299 10.11 -5.52 4.56
C GLN A 299 11.26 -4.59 4.99
N GLY A 300 11.83 -4.82 6.17
CA GLY A 300 13.00 -4.10 6.65
C GLY A 300 12.70 -2.68 7.11
N GLU A 301 11.44 -2.36 7.41
CA GLU A 301 11.04 -1.06 7.93
C GLU A 301 11.87 -0.74 9.20
N PRO A 302 12.48 0.45 9.30
CA PRO A 302 13.48 0.73 10.36
C PRO A 302 12.96 0.56 11.79
N MET A 303 11.67 0.84 12.02
CA MET A 303 11.03 0.75 13.35
C MET A 303 10.32 -0.57 13.58
N SER A 304 10.32 -1.49 12.61
CA SER A 304 9.68 -2.80 12.75
C SER A 304 10.35 -3.68 13.80
N ALA A 305 9.61 -4.66 14.31
CA ALA A 305 10.09 -5.51 15.38
C ALA A 305 11.36 -6.31 14.96
N LEU A 306 11.36 -6.89 13.75
CA LEU A 306 12.51 -7.66 13.27
C LEU A 306 13.72 -6.77 12.98
N SER A 307 13.54 -5.60 12.36
CA SER A 307 14.64 -4.66 12.11
C SER A 307 15.31 -4.20 13.40
N ARG A 308 14.51 -3.91 14.43
CA ARG A 308 15.01 -3.57 15.77
C ARG A 308 15.72 -4.75 16.44
N ALA A 309 15.18 -5.96 16.30
CA ALA A 309 15.80 -7.18 16.85
C ALA A 309 17.15 -7.48 16.16
N ALA A 310 17.25 -7.25 14.86
CA ALA A 310 18.47 -7.44 14.08
C ALA A 310 19.64 -6.56 14.53
N VAL A 311 19.35 -5.36 15.06
CA VAL A 311 20.36 -4.43 15.60
C VAL A 311 20.42 -4.38 17.14
N ASP A 312 19.80 -5.37 17.83
CA ASP A 312 19.73 -5.46 19.32
C ASP A 312 19.03 -4.30 20.02
N ASN A 313 18.11 -3.68 19.33
CA ASN A 313 17.33 -2.54 19.83
C ASN A 313 15.86 -2.91 20.12
N HIS A 314 15.58 -4.19 20.34
CA HIS A 314 14.24 -4.63 20.73
C HIS A 314 14.22 -5.13 22.17
N LYS A 315 13.22 -4.70 22.94
CA LYS A 315 13.13 -4.98 24.39
C LYS A 315 13.12 -6.48 24.72
N HIS A 316 12.43 -7.28 23.93
CA HIS A 316 12.18 -8.70 24.20
C HIS A 316 12.78 -9.64 23.14
N ALA A 317 12.85 -9.25 21.87
CA ALA A 317 13.43 -10.04 20.80
C ALA A 317 14.91 -9.74 20.66
N LYS A 318 15.75 -10.58 21.26
CA LYS A 318 17.22 -10.55 21.12
C LYS A 318 17.64 -11.75 20.31
N ILE A 319 18.15 -11.53 19.11
CA ILE A 319 18.66 -12.60 18.24
C ILE A 319 20.10 -12.90 18.63
N GLU A 320 20.37 -14.14 18.97
CA GLU A 320 21.67 -14.62 19.43
C GLU A 320 22.28 -15.59 18.41
N LYS A 321 23.56 -15.86 18.60
CA LYS A 321 24.29 -16.85 17.80
C LYS A 321 23.57 -18.19 17.75
N ASN A 322 23.51 -18.77 16.56
CA ASN A 322 22.82 -20.03 16.25
C ASN A 322 21.29 -20.02 16.43
N ASP A 323 20.64 -18.88 16.68
CA ASP A 323 19.20 -18.77 16.49
C ASP A 323 18.86 -18.88 15.00
N THR A 324 17.71 -19.43 14.66
CA THR A 324 17.25 -19.51 13.28
C THR A 324 16.24 -18.40 13.02
N VAL A 325 16.43 -17.65 11.94
CA VAL A 325 15.52 -16.58 11.50
C VAL A 325 15.03 -16.91 10.10
N VAL A 326 13.71 -17.06 9.95
CA VAL A 326 13.05 -17.34 8.68
C VAL A 326 12.34 -16.09 8.20
N LEU A 327 12.68 -15.60 7.01
CA LEU A 327 11.99 -14.52 6.30
C LEU A 327 11.03 -15.16 5.32
N SER A 328 9.76 -15.28 5.71
CA SER A 328 8.71 -15.95 4.96
C SER A 328 7.83 -14.94 4.22
N SER A 329 8.46 -14.10 3.42
CA SER A 329 7.82 -13.10 2.58
C SER A 329 8.59 -12.88 1.30
N ARG A 330 7.88 -12.35 0.28
CA ARG A 330 8.54 -11.81 -0.91
C ARG A 330 9.05 -10.40 -0.61
N ILE A 331 10.15 -10.04 -1.23
CA ILE A 331 10.63 -8.66 -1.25
C ILE A 331 9.69 -7.84 -2.11
N ILE A 332 9.09 -6.80 -1.53
CA ILE A 332 8.32 -5.80 -2.29
C ILE A 332 9.32 -4.93 -3.05
N PRO A 333 9.12 -4.68 -4.37
CA PRO A 333 9.99 -3.81 -5.15
C PRO A 333 10.19 -2.44 -4.47
N GLY A 334 11.45 -2.01 -4.37
CA GLY A 334 11.84 -0.78 -3.65
C GLY A 334 12.40 -1.03 -2.24
N ASN A 335 12.08 -2.16 -1.60
CA ASN A 335 12.55 -2.49 -0.24
C ASN A 335 13.83 -3.33 -0.22
N GLU A 336 14.41 -3.68 -1.37
CA GLU A 336 15.55 -4.59 -1.47
C GLU A 336 16.71 -4.15 -0.58
N LYS A 337 17.05 -2.86 -0.61
CA LYS A 337 18.17 -2.29 0.14
C LYS A 337 18.00 -2.43 1.66
N THR A 338 16.81 -2.17 2.16
CA THR A 338 16.49 -2.23 3.59
C THR A 338 16.44 -3.67 4.08
N ILE A 339 15.85 -4.57 3.30
CA ILE A 339 15.76 -5.99 3.61
C ILE A 339 17.15 -6.63 3.62
N TYR A 340 17.97 -6.43 2.61
CA TYR A 340 19.33 -6.99 2.60
C TYR A 340 20.20 -6.42 3.71
N ARG A 341 20.06 -5.14 4.07
CA ARG A 341 20.75 -4.57 5.24
C ARG A 341 20.32 -5.26 6.53
N MET A 342 19.02 -5.53 6.71
CA MET A 342 18.51 -6.26 7.87
C MET A 342 19.08 -7.69 7.89
N ILE A 343 19.08 -8.39 6.76
CA ILE A 343 19.69 -9.73 6.61
C ILE A 343 21.17 -9.69 6.99
N ASP A 344 21.94 -8.72 6.53
CA ASP A 344 23.36 -8.54 6.89
C ASP A 344 23.55 -8.40 8.42
N HIS A 345 22.66 -7.67 9.09
CA HIS A 345 22.71 -7.56 10.56
C HIS A 345 22.45 -8.90 11.25
N LEU A 346 21.51 -9.72 10.72
CA LEU A 346 21.24 -11.05 11.23
C LEU A 346 22.45 -11.98 11.07
N PHE A 347 23.13 -11.95 9.91
CA PHE A 347 24.37 -12.70 9.69
C PHE A 347 25.51 -12.26 10.62
N ARG A 348 25.65 -10.95 10.88
CA ARG A 348 26.64 -10.44 11.85
C ARG A 348 26.39 -10.92 13.28
N ARG A 349 25.16 -11.34 13.60
CA ARG A 349 24.79 -11.98 14.87
C ARG A 349 25.04 -13.48 14.86
N GLU A 350 25.61 -14.02 13.80
CA GLU A 350 25.83 -15.45 13.60
C GLU A 350 24.53 -16.27 13.71
N ALA A 351 23.37 -15.68 13.28
CA ALA A 351 22.10 -16.38 13.15
C ALA A 351 22.08 -17.22 11.87
N HIS A 352 21.32 -18.31 11.89
CA HIS A 352 20.98 -19.06 10.69
C HIS A 352 19.81 -18.38 9.98
N VAL A 353 20.08 -17.67 8.89
CA VAL A 353 19.06 -16.91 8.16
C VAL A 353 18.57 -17.72 6.97
N ILE A 354 17.25 -17.92 6.90
CA ILE A 354 16.57 -18.63 5.81
C ILE A 354 15.61 -17.64 5.16
N TYR A 355 15.74 -17.41 3.86
CA TYR A 355 14.89 -16.53 3.08
C TYR A 355 14.63 -17.14 1.71
N ASP A 356 13.72 -16.53 0.92
CA ASP A 356 13.40 -17.04 -0.42
C ASP A 356 14.60 -16.86 -1.36
N ASP A 357 15.27 -17.96 -1.64
CA ASP A 357 16.41 -18.07 -2.57
C ASP A 357 16.04 -18.83 -3.86
N GLY A 358 14.74 -19.06 -4.07
CA GLY A 358 14.21 -19.84 -5.19
C GLY A 358 14.33 -21.37 -5.03
N SER A 359 14.79 -21.86 -3.85
CA SER A 359 14.86 -23.30 -3.59
C SER A 359 13.47 -23.91 -3.36
N TYR A 360 13.38 -25.25 -3.57
CA TYR A 360 12.16 -26.01 -3.30
C TYR A 360 12.43 -27.10 -2.25
N PRO A 361 11.56 -27.31 -1.24
CA PRO A 361 10.30 -26.58 -0.96
C PRO A 361 10.55 -25.11 -0.55
N PRO A 362 9.67 -24.17 -0.95
CA PRO A 362 9.86 -22.76 -0.70
C PRO A 362 9.51 -22.38 0.74
N VAL A 363 10.10 -21.30 1.25
CA VAL A 363 9.71 -20.68 2.54
C VAL A 363 8.55 -19.71 2.39
N HIS A 364 8.27 -19.29 1.17
CA HIS A 364 7.19 -18.38 0.82
C HIS A 364 6.58 -18.72 -0.53
N VAL A 365 5.28 -18.53 -0.67
CA VAL A 365 4.57 -18.58 -1.95
C VAL A 365 3.73 -17.32 -2.11
N SER A 366 3.55 -16.88 -3.35
CA SER A 366 2.73 -15.71 -3.67
C SER A 366 1.24 -15.97 -3.41
N GLY A 367 0.50 -14.91 -3.10
CA GLY A 367 -0.96 -14.93 -3.08
C GLY A 367 -1.61 -14.73 -4.46
N HIS A 368 -0.83 -14.30 -5.47
CA HIS A 368 -1.35 -13.94 -6.79
C HIS A 368 -1.13 -15.02 -7.84
N ALA A 369 -2.08 -15.08 -8.77
CA ALA A 369 -2.12 -16.04 -9.87
C ALA A 369 -0.97 -15.83 -10.88
N SER A 370 -0.32 -16.92 -11.26
CA SER A 370 0.63 -16.95 -12.37
C SER A 370 -0.09 -17.14 -13.72
N GLN A 371 0.64 -17.07 -14.84
CA GLN A 371 0.05 -16.99 -16.19
C GLN A 371 -1.00 -18.08 -16.51
N ASP A 372 -0.78 -19.33 -16.06
CA ASP A 372 -1.68 -20.41 -16.45
C ASP A 372 -2.98 -20.39 -15.63
N GLU A 373 -2.94 -19.86 -14.40
CA GLU A 373 -4.14 -19.60 -13.60
C GLU A 373 -4.94 -18.42 -14.18
N LEU A 374 -4.25 -17.35 -14.60
CA LEU A 374 -4.89 -16.21 -15.28
C LEU A 374 -5.61 -16.68 -16.55
N LYS A 375 -4.95 -17.47 -17.39
CA LYS A 375 -5.54 -18.05 -18.60
C LYS A 375 -6.71 -19.00 -18.28
N LEU A 376 -6.62 -19.76 -17.18
CA LEU A 376 -7.70 -20.64 -16.74
C LEU A 376 -8.98 -19.85 -16.47
N ILE A 377 -8.90 -18.79 -15.68
CA ILE A 377 -10.06 -17.95 -15.36
C ILE A 377 -10.61 -17.25 -16.62
N ILE A 378 -9.74 -16.72 -17.49
CA ILE A 378 -10.17 -16.15 -18.77
C ILE A 378 -10.94 -17.18 -19.62
N ASN A 379 -10.45 -18.43 -19.69
CA ASN A 379 -11.11 -19.51 -20.44
C ASN A 379 -12.45 -19.95 -19.83
N LEU A 380 -12.58 -19.94 -18.52
CA LEU A 380 -13.84 -20.22 -17.84
C LEU A 380 -14.88 -19.13 -18.07
N VAL A 381 -14.47 -17.87 -17.93
CA VAL A 381 -15.35 -16.70 -17.99
C VAL A 381 -15.72 -16.29 -19.41
N LYS A 382 -14.81 -16.40 -20.38
CA LYS A 382 -14.96 -15.99 -21.78
C LYS A 382 -15.57 -14.58 -21.94
N PRO A 383 -14.95 -13.55 -21.38
CA PRO A 383 -15.56 -12.22 -21.32
C PRO A 383 -15.63 -11.57 -22.71
N LYS A 384 -16.68 -10.74 -22.95
CA LYS A 384 -16.75 -9.89 -24.13
C LYS A 384 -15.61 -8.85 -24.12
N TYR A 385 -15.30 -8.30 -22.93
CA TYR A 385 -14.19 -7.37 -22.73
C TYR A 385 -13.29 -7.86 -21.59
N PHE A 386 -11.99 -7.78 -21.79
CA PHE A 386 -10.99 -8.10 -20.78
C PHE A 386 -10.22 -6.83 -20.39
N ILE A 387 -10.11 -6.55 -19.10
CA ILE A 387 -9.42 -5.39 -18.55
C ILE A 387 -8.46 -5.86 -17.47
N PRO A 388 -7.13 -5.72 -17.66
CA PRO A 388 -6.16 -6.01 -16.62
C PRO A 388 -6.23 -4.92 -15.54
N ILE A 389 -6.14 -5.33 -14.28
CA ILE A 389 -6.11 -4.46 -13.10
C ILE A 389 -4.98 -4.89 -12.18
N HIS A 390 -4.74 -4.11 -11.12
CA HIS A 390 -3.81 -4.42 -10.03
C HIS A 390 -2.39 -4.74 -10.53
N GLY A 391 -1.59 -3.70 -10.79
CA GLY A 391 -0.20 -3.84 -11.24
C GLY A 391 0.34 -2.59 -11.92
N GLU A 392 1.66 -2.57 -12.10
CA GLU A 392 2.34 -1.54 -12.87
C GLU A 392 1.91 -1.58 -14.35
N TYR A 393 2.04 -0.46 -15.04
CA TYR A 393 1.66 -0.35 -16.46
C TYR A 393 2.26 -1.47 -17.33
N ARG A 394 3.50 -1.87 -17.09
CA ARG A 394 4.17 -2.98 -17.77
C ARG A 394 3.40 -4.30 -17.61
N GLN A 395 2.95 -4.59 -16.40
CA GLN A 395 2.21 -5.82 -16.10
C GLN A 395 0.81 -5.79 -16.73
N LEU A 396 0.11 -4.66 -16.60
CA LEU A 396 -1.19 -4.46 -17.27
C LEU A 396 -1.07 -4.66 -18.79
N LYS A 397 -0.02 -4.11 -19.39
CA LYS A 397 0.24 -4.24 -20.83
C LYS A 397 0.47 -5.68 -21.25
N LEU A 398 1.35 -6.39 -20.55
CA LEU A 398 1.64 -7.80 -20.82
C LEU A 398 0.39 -8.69 -20.65
N HIS A 399 -0.44 -8.39 -19.66
CA HIS A 399 -1.67 -9.13 -19.40
C HIS A 399 -2.72 -8.88 -20.50
N ALA A 400 -2.88 -7.64 -20.94
CA ALA A 400 -3.76 -7.31 -22.06
C ALA A 400 -3.31 -8.00 -23.37
N GLU A 401 -2.00 -8.06 -23.62
CA GLU A 401 -1.44 -8.76 -24.79
C GLU A 401 -1.65 -10.28 -24.70
N MET A 402 -1.40 -10.89 -23.54
CA MET A 402 -1.67 -12.30 -23.31
C MET A 402 -3.14 -12.62 -23.53
N ALA A 403 -4.06 -11.88 -22.92
CA ALA A 403 -5.49 -12.09 -23.07
C ALA A 403 -5.94 -11.88 -24.53
N GLY A 404 -5.44 -10.87 -25.21
CA GLY A 404 -5.73 -10.62 -26.63
C GLY A 404 -5.23 -11.70 -27.57
N SER A 405 -4.22 -12.48 -27.18
CA SER A 405 -3.72 -13.65 -27.94
C SER A 405 -4.59 -14.90 -27.79
N MET A 406 -5.48 -14.94 -26.78
CA MET A 406 -6.36 -16.08 -26.49
C MET A 406 -7.61 -16.06 -27.39
N THR A 407 -7.41 -16.39 -28.67
CA THR A 407 -8.48 -16.40 -29.67
C THR A 407 -9.63 -17.33 -29.27
N GLY A 408 -10.87 -16.79 -29.30
CA GLY A 408 -12.08 -17.51 -28.92
C GLY A 408 -12.41 -17.51 -27.42
N SER A 409 -11.52 -16.97 -26.57
CA SER A 409 -11.78 -16.82 -25.13
C SER A 409 -12.04 -15.39 -24.71
N VAL A 410 -11.51 -14.41 -25.43
CA VAL A 410 -11.69 -12.97 -25.17
C VAL A 410 -12.23 -12.30 -26.42
N GLY A 411 -13.29 -11.48 -26.28
CA GLY A 411 -13.79 -10.69 -27.39
C GLY A 411 -12.84 -9.52 -27.72
N LYS A 412 -12.50 -8.70 -26.72
CA LYS A 412 -11.57 -7.57 -26.86
C LYS A 412 -10.83 -7.30 -25.55
N ALA A 413 -9.50 -7.26 -25.58
CA ALA A 413 -8.72 -6.76 -24.47
C ALA A 413 -8.59 -5.22 -24.54
N MET A 414 -8.75 -4.56 -23.40
CA MET A 414 -8.68 -3.09 -23.27
C MET A 414 -7.76 -2.74 -22.11
N LEU A 415 -6.75 -1.95 -22.39
CA LEU A 415 -5.87 -1.36 -21.38
C LEU A 415 -6.37 0.04 -21.06
N ILE A 416 -6.58 0.32 -19.78
CA ILE A 416 -6.97 1.65 -19.27
C ILE A 416 -6.03 2.03 -18.11
N GLU A 417 -6.00 3.31 -17.79
CA GLU A 417 -5.22 3.87 -16.69
C GLU A 417 -6.15 4.51 -15.64
N SER A 418 -5.64 4.76 -14.44
CA SER A 418 -6.39 5.49 -13.42
C SER A 418 -6.89 6.84 -13.96
N GLY A 419 -8.14 7.19 -13.65
CA GLY A 419 -8.83 8.37 -14.14
C GLY A 419 -9.51 8.21 -15.51
N GLU A 420 -9.18 7.21 -16.33
CA GLU A 420 -9.88 6.99 -17.59
C GLU A 420 -11.28 6.39 -17.38
N VAL A 421 -12.28 6.98 -18.00
CA VAL A 421 -13.66 6.47 -17.96
C VAL A 421 -13.86 5.44 -19.05
N LEU A 422 -14.06 4.19 -18.69
CA LEU A 422 -14.45 3.12 -19.59
C LEU A 422 -15.98 3.03 -19.62
N GLU A 423 -16.58 3.36 -20.76
CA GLU A 423 -18.03 3.37 -20.95
C GLU A 423 -18.46 2.20 -21.82
N PHE A 424 -19.48 1.47 -21.35
CA PHE A 424 -20.13 0.39 -22.06
C PHE A 424 -21.55 0.79 -22.46
N ASP A 425 -21.93 0.44 -23.67
CA ASP A 425 -23.30 0.44 -24.17
C ASP A 425 -23.66 -0.95 -24.72
N GLU A 426 -24.87 -1.11 -25.26
CA GLU A 426 -25.36 -2.39 -25.80
C GLU A 426 -24.44 -2.96 -26.90
N LEU A 427 -23.74 -2.13 -27.64
CA LEU A 427 -22.99 -2.49 -28.83
C LEU A 427 -21.48 -2.53 -28.58
N SER A 428 -20.96 -1.61 -27.76
CA SER A 428 -19.54 -1.33 -27.68
C SER A 428 -19.03 -0.97 -26.29
N ALA A 429 -17.71 -0.96 -26.17
CA ALA A 429 -16.98 -0.35 -25.06
C ALA A 429 -15.97 0.66 -25.61
N ARG A 430 -15.88 1.82 -24.97
CA ARG A 430 -15.01 2.92 -25.39
C ARG A 430 -14.44 3.68 -24.20
N ARG A 431 -13.31 4.34 -24.38
CA ARG A 431 -12.86 5.39 -23.47
C ARG A 431 -13.70 6.64 -23.70
N ALA A 432 -14.37 7.12 -22.66
CA ALA A 432 -15.38 8.18 -22.77
C ALA A 432 -14.92 9.52 -22.19
N GLY A 433 -13.71 9.60 -21.67
CA GLY A 433 -13.14 10.80 -21.05
C GLY A 433 -12.23 10.46 -19.88
N LYS A 434 -11.92 11.47 -19.07
CA LYS A 434 -11.12 11.33 -17.84
C LYS A 434 -11.79 12.08 -16.70
N VAL A 435 -11.60 11.59 -15.49
CA VAL A 435 -11.89 12.29 -14.23
C VAL A 435 -10.60 12.66 -13.54
N ASN A 436 -10.66 13.62 -12.65
CA ASN A 436 -9.52 13.94 -11.80
C ASN A 436 -9.25 12.78 -10.87
N VAL A 437 -8.01 12.38 -10.82
CA VAL A 437 -7.46 11.38 -9.90
C VAL A 437 -6.09 11.85 -9.48
N GLY A 438 -5.63 11.40 -8.33
CA GLY A 438 -4.32 11.80 -7.82
C GLY A 438 -3.95 11.03 -6.57
N ARG A 439 -2.84 11.43 -6.00
CA ARG A 439 -2.28 10.90 -4.76
C ARG A 439 -2.46 11.95 -3.68
N VAL A 440 -3.16 11.62 -2.62
CA VAL A 440 -3.28 12.44 -1.43
C VAL A 440 -2.27 11.92 -0.41
N CYS A 441 -1.25 12.71 -0.12
CA CYS A 441 -0.19 12.34 0.81
C CYS A 441 -0.61 12.68 2.24
N ILE A 442 -0.46 11.71 3.15
CA ILE A 442 -0.86 11.83 4.56
C ILE A 442 0.38 11.74 5.45
N ASP A 443 0.50 12.67 6.39
CA ASP A 443 1.43 12.61 7.52
C ASP A 443 0.64 12.13 8.74
N SER A 444 0.98 10.97 9.29
CA SER A 444 0.18 10.25 10.30
C SER A 444 0.12 10.91 11.69
N GLY A 445 0.78 12.07 11.85
CA GLY A 445 0.75 12.82 13.11
C GLY A 445 -0.63 13.37 13.50
N ASN A 446 -1.51 13.65 12.52
CA ASN A 446 -2.89 14.09 12.72
C ASN A 446 -3.79 13.66 11.55
N ARG A 447 -5.06 13.35 11.84
CA ARG A 447 -6.06 12.89 10.86
C ARG A 447 -6.34 13.82 9.68
N THR A 448 -5.93 15.07 9.77
CA THR A 448 -6.26 16.14 8.82
C THR A 448 -5.06 16.63 8.03
N ASP A 449 -3.86 16.10 8.26
CA ASP A 449 -2.66 16.65 7.66
C ASP A 449 -2.40 16.01 6.28
N VAL A 450 -3.25 16.40 5.33
CA VAL A 450 -2.90 16.30 3.91
C VAL A 450 -1.65 17.15 3.67
N VAL A 451 -0.58 16.50 3.25
CA VAL A 451 0.68 17.19 2.95
C VAL A 451 0.57 17.86 1.59
N GLU A 452 0.50 19.17 1.56
CA GLU A 452 0.47 19.93 0.31
C GLU A 452 1.75 19.71 -0.52
N ASP A 453 1.61 19.71 -1.85
CA ASP A 453 2.73 19.59 -2.80
C ASP A 453 3.88 20.57 -2.53
N LEU A 454 3.56 21.75 -1.99
CA LEU A 454 4.56 22.74 -1.62
C LEU A 454 5.45 22.23 -0.47
N ILE A 455 4.84 21.60 0.55
CA ILE A 455 5.56 21.04 1.70
C ILE A 455 6.50 19.90 1.25
N ILE A 456 6.01 19.03 0.37
CA ILE A 456 6.83 17.93 -0.20
C ILE A 456 8.02 18.49 -0.97
N LYS A 457 7.77 19.53 -1.76
CA LYS A 457 8.81 20.24 -2.52
C LYS A 457 9.86 20.88 -1.61
N ASP A 458 9.42 21.53 -0.55
CA ASP A 458 10.31 22.15 0.43
C ASP A 458 11.13 21.10 1.18
N ARG A 459 10.51 20.01 1.64
CA ARG A 459 11.20 18.87 2.27
C ARG A 459 12.27 18.29 1.35
N ARG A 460 11.98 18.15 0.05
CA ARG A 460 12.94 17.67 -0.96
C ARG A 460 14.12 18.62 -1.10
N HIS A 461 13.87 19.93 -1.26
CA HIS A 461 14.94 20.92 -1.34
C HIS A 461 15.81 20.94 -0.08
N LEU A 462 15.20 20.83 1.11
CA LEU A 462 15.92 20.74 2.37
C LEU A 462 16.83 19.49 2.45
N SER A 463 16.37 18.36 1.93
CA SER A 463 17.12 17.10 1.98
C SER A 463 18.26 17.03 0.97
N GLU A 464 18.08 17.62 -0.24
CA GLU A 464 19.06 17.59 -1.34
C GLU A 464 20.10 18.69 -1.21
N ASP A 465 19.65 19.93 -0.98
CA ASP A 465 20.45 21.14 -1.12
C ASP A 465 20.51 21.99 0.18
N GLY A 466 19.72 21.64 1.20
CA GLY A 466 19.72 22.35 2.47
C GLY A 466 19.01 23.70 2.41
N ILE A 467 19.31 24.57 3.39
CA ILE A 467 18.66 25.87 3.56
C ILE A 467 19.69 27.02 3.61
N VAL A 468 19.31 28.15 3.04
CA VAL A 468 20.04 29.42 3.07
C VAL A 468 19.13 30.50 3.67
N LEU A 469 19.54 31.07 4.79
CA LEU A 469 18.81 32.08 5.57
C LEU A 469 19.56 33.43 5.50
N PRO A 470 19.23 34.32 4.57
CA PRO A 470 19.73 35.70 4.61
C PRO A 470 18.98 36.46 5.69
N ILE A 471 19.70 36.98 6.66
CA ILE A 471 19.17 37.76 7.80
C ILE A 471 19.51 39.24 7.55
N ILE A 472 18.49 40.08 7.50
CA ILE A 472 18.60 41.49 7.16
C ILE A 472 17.96 42.29 8.29
N ALA A 473 18.70 43.24 8.87
CA ALA A 473 18.18 44.17 9.88
C ALA A 473 17.73 45.49 9.22
N ILE A 474 16.51 45.90 9.49
CA ILE A 474 15.94 47.16 9.01
C ILE A 474 15.58 48.05 10.22
N ASN A 475 16.09 49.27 10.22
CA ASN A 475 15.75 50.26 11.25
C ASN A 475 14.31 50.75 11.08
N LYS A 476 13.48 50.50 12.09
CA LYS A 476 12.04 50.78 12.07
C LYS A 476 11.70 52.27 11.87
N LEU A 477 12.55 53.17 12.35
CA LEU A 477 12.31 54.62 12.32
C LEU A 477 12.74 55.25 11.00
N SER A 478 13.84 54.78 10.42
CA SER A 478 14.44 55.35 9.20
C SER A 478 14.15 54.58 7.93
N GLY A 479 13.62 53.36 8.03
CA GLY A 479 13.46 52.44 6.90
C GLY A 479 14.79 51.95 6.27
N LYS A 480 15.93 52.37 6.85
CA LYS A 480 17.25 52.06 6.32
C LYS A 480 17.68 50.65 6.72
N VAL A 481 18.23 49.93 5.75
CA VAL A 481 18.86 48.65 6.01
C VAL A 481 20.19 48.87 6.72
N GLU A 482 20.38 48.23 7.87
CA GLU A 482 21.65 48.23 8.59
C GLU A 482 22.70 47.44 7.80
N THR A 483 23.95 47.88 7.84
CA THR A 483 25.04 47.43 6.95
C THR A 483 25.59 46.03 7.21
N SER A 484 25.03 45.25 8.16
CA SER A 484 25.49 43.92 8.45
C SER A 484 24.44 42.85 8.10
N PHE A 485 24.61 42.20 6.95
CA PHE A 485 23.85 41.02 6.60
C PHE A 485 24.58 39.77 7.08
N GLU A 486 23.84 38.85 7.62
CA GLU A 486 24.32 37.52 7.89
C GLU A 486 23.61 36.52 6.99
N ILE A 487 24.36 35.56 6.38
CA ILE A 487 23.77 34.45 5.66
C ILE A 487 24.11 33.17 6.41
N VAL A 488 23.12 32.60 7.04
CA VAL A 488 23.24 31.33 7.77
C VAL A 488 22.84 30.17 6.82
N THR A 489 23.62 29.12 6.81
CA THR A 489 23.31 27.91 6.02
C THR A 489 23.21 26.68 6.93
N ARG A 490 22.32 25.73 6.57
CA ARG A 490 22.26 24.40 7.17
C ARG A 490 22.00 23.38 6.07
N GLY A 491 22.80 22.30 6.07
CA GLY A 491 22.70 21.27 5.02
C GLY A 491 23.20 21.70 3.64
N PHE A 492 23.45 22.99 3.41
CA PHE A 492 24.04 23.54 2.20
C PHE A 492 25.55 23.70 2.38
N ASN A 493 26.33 23.07 1.48
CA ASN A 493 27.79 23.24 1.46
C ASN A 493 28.14 24.30 0.40
N PRO A 494 28.56 25.50 0.79
CA PRO A 494 28.91 26.58 -0.15
C PRO A 494 30.19 26.32 -0.95
N GLY A 495 30.98 25.32 -0.60
CA GLY A 495 32.26 25.00 -1.26
C GLY A 495 33.38 25.89 -0.79
N ASP A 496 33.51 27.08 -1.34
CA ASP A 496 34.50 28.08 -0.95
C ASP A 496 33.87 29.38 -0.43
N ASP A 497 34.69 30.22 0.18
CA ASP A 497 34.24 31.54 0.70
C ASP A 497 33.78 32.49 -0.41
N GLY A 498 34.12 32.23 -1.66
CA GLY A 498 33.80 33.09 -2.81
C GLY A 498 32.29 33.10 -3.09
N LEU A 499 31.61 31.97 -2.97
CA LEU A 499 30.17 31.86 -3.18
C LEU A 499 29.38 32.73 -2.18
N MET A 500 29.73 32.60 -0.90
CA MET A 500 29.05 33.36 0.15
C MET A 500 29.33 34.88 0.10
N ALA A 501 30.55 35.27 -0.29
CA ALA A 501 30.90 36.64 -0.57
C ALA A 501 30.11 37.21 -1.76
N GLY A 502 29.92 36.40 -2.80
CA GLY A 502 29.08 36.75 -3.96
C GLY A 502 27.59 36.86 -3.61
N ALA A 503 27.08 35.96 -2.78
CA ALA A 503 25.70 36.00 -2.29
C ALA A 503 25.43 37.25 -1.45
N LYS A 504 26.39 37.70 -0.60
CA LYS A 504 26.30 38.94 0.15
C LYS A 504 26.26 40.17 -0.78
N ARG A 505 27.15 40.23 -1.78
CA ARG A 505 27.13 41.31 -2.79
C ARG A 505 25.82 41.38 -3.55
N MET A 506 25.29 40.18 -3.93
CA MET A 506 23.98 40.13 -4.59
C MET A 506 22.85 40.68 -3.72
N LEU A 507 22.86 40.42 -2.41
CA LEU A 507 21.92 41.03 -1.46
C LEU A 507 22.06 42.55 -1.39
N GLU A 508 23.29 43.06 -1.32
CA GLU A 508 23.58 44.48 -1.34
C GLU A 508 23.04 45.13 -2.61
N ASP A 509 23.30 44.54 -3.75
CA ASP A 509 22.81 45.02 -5.05
C ASP A 509 21.27 45.01 -5.12
N THR A 510 20.63 43.91 -4.68
CA THR A 510 19.16 43.79 -4.64
C THR A 510 18.54 44.91 -3.78
N LEU A 511 19.11 45.16 -2.60
CA LEU A 511 18.61 46.20 -1.69
C LEU A 511 18.90 47.62 -2.21
N ALA A 512 20.08 47.84 -2.85
CA ALA A 512 20.43 49.14 -3.42
C ALA A 512 19.52 49.52 -4.61
N HIS A 513 19.10 48.54 -5.42
CA HIS A 513 18.23 48.75 -6.58
C HIS A 513 16.73 48.65 -6.26
N SER A 514 16.34 48.44 -4.99
CA SER A 514 14.94 48.43 -4.58
C SER A 514 14.50 49.83 -4.17
N SER A 515 13.28 50.24 -4.57
CA SER A 515 12.70 51.52 -4.17
C SER A 515 12.38 51.54 -2.67
N GLU A 516 12.15 52.74 -2.11
CA GLU A 516 11.78 52.88 -0.69
C GLU A 516 10.41 52.22 -0.41
N GLU A 517 9.48 52.23 -1.38
CA GLU A 517 8.19 51.56 -1.27
C GLU A 517 8.38 50.04 -1.25
N GLU A 518 9.25 49.47 -2.10
CA GLU A 518 9.57 48.03 -2.10
C GLU A 518 10.22 47.60 -0.77
N LYS A 519 11.10 48.40 -0.20
CA LYS A 519 11.74 48.12 1.11
C LYS A 519 10.77 48.23 2.29
N ALA A 520 9.75 49.08 2.16
CA ALA A 520 8.69 49.20 3.16
C ALA A 520 7.71 48.02 3.16
N ASP A 521 7.56 47.31 2.02
CA ASP A 521 6.76 46.10 1.93
C ASP A 521 7.64 44.85 2.12
N TYR A 522 7.61 44.30 3.33
CA TYR A 522 8.43 43.12 3.66
C TYR A 522 8.09 41.87 2.84
N GLY A 523 6.88 41.78 2.35
CA GLY A 523 6.50 40.67 1.43
C GLY A 523 7.24 40.79 0.10
N VAL A 524 7.18 41.96 -0.51
CA VAL A 524 7.81 42.25 -1.80
C VAL A 524 9.33 42.10 -1.73
N ILE A 525 9.96 42.68 -0.71
CA ILE A 525 11.42 42.63 -0.60
C ILE A 525 11.94 41.22 -0.30
N LYS A 526 11.23 40.41 0.51
CA LYS A 526 11.57 39.01 0.76
C LYS A 526 11.53 38.21 -0.54
N GLU A 527 10.50 38.38 -1.34
CA GLU A 527 10.38 37.65 -2.62
C GLU A 527 11.48 38.06 -3.61
N LYS A 528 11.84 39.33 -3.70
CA LYS A 528 12.92 39.82 -4.55
C LYS A 528 14.27 39.25 -4.13
N ILE A 529 14.58 39.27 -2.85
CA ILE A 529 15.78 38.65 -2.27
C ILE A 529 15.81 37.13 -2.54
N ARG A 530 14.69 36.45 -2.33
CA ARG A 530 14.58 35.03 -2.62
C ARG A 530 14.87 34.71 -4.08
N ALA A 531 14.25 35.46 -5.00
CA ALA A 531 14.41 35.24 -6.44
C ALA A 531 15.85 35.49 -6.92
N ASP A 532 16.48 36.56 -6.45
CA ASP A 532 17.82 36.91 -6.89
C ASP A 532 18.88 35.98 -6.31
N LEU A 533 18.81 35.62 -5.03
CA LEU A 533 19.71 34.63 -4.43
C LEU A 533 19.51 33.24 -5.03
N LYS A 534 18.28 32.83 -5.30
CA LYS A 534 18.01 31.54 -5.98
C LYS A 534 18.65 31.49 -7.35
N ARG A 535 18.53 32.56 -8.12
CA ARG A 535 19.14 32.68 -9.45
C ARG A 535 20.67 32.65 -9.35
N TYR A 536 21.26 33.39 -8.41
CA TYR A 536 22.71 33.44 -8.22
C TYR A 536 23.25 32.07 -7.79
N ILE A 537 22.73 31.47 -6.71
CA ILE A 537 23.22 30.20 -6.18
C ILE A 537 23.05 29.08 -7.21
N SER A 538 21.89 29.02 -7.88
CA SER A 538 21.64 28.01 -8.91
C SER A 538 22.58 28.13 -10.10
N LYS A 539 22.95 29.36 -10.50
CA LYS A 539 23.90 29.60 -11.58
C LYS A 539 25.32 29.17 -11.23
N GLU A 540 25.77 29.48 -10.02
CA GLU A 540 27.16 29.23 -9.59
C GLU A 540 27.37 27.76 -9.14
N THR A 541 26.32 27.07 -8.63
CA THR A 541 26.48 25.76 -8.01
C THR A 541 25.64 24.66 -8.64
N GLN A 542 24.69 25.00 -9.51
CA GLN A 542 23.61 24.13 -10.02
C GLN A 542 22.72 23.51 -8.93
N ARG A 543 22.81 23.98 -7.67
CA ARG A 543 22.01 23.59 -6.52
C ARG A 543 20.86 24.55 -6.30
N ARG A 544 19.80 24.06 -5.63
CA ARG A 544 18.57 24.81 -5.40
C ARG A 544 18.13 24.75 -3.93
N PRO A 545 18.95 25.26 -2.98
CA PRO A 545 18.59 25.25 -1.57
C PRO A 545 17.31 26.04 -1.31
N LEU A 546 16.60 25.70 -0.24
CA LEU A 546 15.47 26.51 0.23
C LEU A 546 15.98 27.84 0.75
N ILE A 547 15.55 28.94 0.13
CA ILE A 547 15.96 30.29 0.53
C ILE A 547 14.85 30.95 1.32
N MET A 548 15.14 31.30 2.58
CA MET A 548 14.19 31.91 3.51
C MET A 548 14.73 33.26 4.04
N PRO A 549 14.40 34.38 3.39
CA PRO A 549 14.81 35.69 3.88
C PRO A 549 14.14 36.03 5.22
N VAL A 550 14.94 36.40 6.21
CA VAL A 550 14.50 36.88 7.53
C VAL A 550 14.76 38.37 7.62
N ILE A 551 13.74 39.17 7.87
CA ILE A 551 13.85 40.61 8.13
C ILE A 551 13.62 40.84 9.62
N LEU A 552 14.57 41.45 10.27
CA LEU A 552 14.50 41.88 11.67
C LEU A 552 14.30 43.38 11.73
N GLU A 553 13.27 43.83 12.44
CA GLU A 553 13.08 45.24 12.79
C GLU A 553 13.92 45.58 14.02
N ILE A 554 14.77 46.61 13.95
CA ILE A 554 15.61 47.10 15.05
C ILE A 554 15.41 48.60 15.29
#